data_bac5861f307828f5d9e550b7997c50b7
#
_entry.id   bac5861f307828f5d9e550b7997c50b7
#
_cell.length_a   1.000
_cell.length_b   1.000
_cell.length_c   1.000
_cell.angle_alpha   90.00
_cell.angle_beta   90.00
_cell.angle_gamma   90.00
#
_symmetry.space_group_name_H-M   'P 1'
#
loop_
_entity.id
_entity.type
_entity.pdbx_description
1 polymer ?
#
loop_
_entity_poly.entity_id
_entity_poly.type
_entity_poly.pdbx_seq_one_letter_code
_entity_poly.pdbx_strand_id
1 'polypeptide(L)'
;MNTYETEKLANGLRIIYEPSATEVVYCGYVVNAGTRHEPADREGMAHFIEHMSFKGTEHRSSWHVSNALESVGGDLNAYTSKEETVFYTALPREELKRAIDVLTDMVFHSTYPQCEIDKEVEVIIDEIQSYKDSPSDLIFDEFEETIFKNHALGRKILGKAERLRTFTTADALAFTGKCYRPSNATFFLYGNIDFGRAVRMLEHATAGLSPLAAEKSVTPLPEYEPVERIVEKGTHQAHVIIGTRGLSANDKRKTPLFLLNNILGGPSMNSRLNTSLREKNGLVYTVDSFMASYTDTGLWGIYFGCDEKDISRCRRIVARELKRLTDT
;
A
#
# COMPACT_ATOMS: atom_id res chain seq x y z
N MET A 1 8.51 23.33 -13.21
CA MET A 1 7.73 23.09 -11.99
C MET A 1 6.48 22.39 -12.43
N ASN A 2 6.21 21.17 -11.95
CA ASN A 2 4.91 20.56 -12.20
C ASN A 2 3.88 21.40 -11.43
N THR A 3 2.98 22.03 -12.17
CA THR A 3 1.89 22.81 -11.59
C THR A 3 0.70 21.88 -11.44
N TYR A 4 0.51 21.33 -10.25
CA TYR A 4 -0.73 20.63 -9.91
C TYR A 4 -1.77 21.62 -9.41
N GLU A 5 -3.03 21.33 -9.67
CA GLU A 5 -4.18 22.08 -9.16
C GLU A 5 -4.86 21.29 -8.04
N THR A 6 -5.44 21.98 -7.07
CA THR A 6 -6.13 21.34 -5.95
C THR A 6 -7.44 22.02 -5.66
N GLU A 7 -8.44 21.24 -5.23
CA GLU A 7 -9.74 21.74 -4.77
C GLU A 7 -10.18 20.93 -3.54
N LYS A 8 -10.99 21.56 -2.69
CA LYS A 8 -11.61 20.89 -1.55
C LYS A 8 -13.11 21.13 -1.57
N LEU A 9 -13.89 20.09 -1.75
CA LEU A 9 -15.34 20.14 -1.79
C LEU A 9 -15.95 20.43 -0.40
N ALA A 10 -17.20 20.88 -0.39
CA ALA A 10 -17.93 21.19 0.85
C ALA A 10 -18.08 19.98 1.79
N ASN A 11 -18.14 18.74 1.26
CA ASN A 11 -18.18 17.51 2.03
C ASN A 11 -16.79 17.06 2.55
N GLY A 12 -15.73 17.83 2.25
CA GLY A 12 -14.38 17.61 2.72
C GLY A 12 -13.49 16.78 1.78
N LEU A 13 -14.02 16.24 0.68
CA LEU A 13 -13.22 15.53 -0.34
C LEU A 13 -12.16 16.49 -0.91
N ARG A 14 -10.92 16.04 -0.95
CA ARG A 14 -9.82 16.75 -1.62
C ARG A 14 -9.65 16.19 -3.02
N ILE A 15 -9.35 17.08 -3.95
CA ILE A 15 -9.07 16.74 -5.34
C ILE A 15 -7.67 17.27 -5.65
N ILE A 16 -6.85 16.46 -6.29
CA ILE A 16 -5.53 16.85 -6.81
C ILE A 16 -5.47 16.49 -8.29
N TYR A 17 -5.04 17.41 -9.11
CA TYR A 17 -4.91 17.24 -10.55
C TYR A 17 -3.53 17.67 -11.03
N GLU A 18 -2.91 16.78 -11.80
CA GLU A 18 -1.70 17.09 -12.56
C GLU A 18 -2.02 17.06 -14.05
N PRO A 19 -1.94 18.21 -14.76
CA PRO A 19 -2.23 18.29 -16.19
C PRO A 19 -1.15 17.56 -17.01
N SER A 20 -1.59 16.84 -18.03
CA SER A 20 -0.73 16.17 -19.00
C SER A 20 -1.37 16.22 -20.39
N ALA A 21 -0.56 16.08 -21.44
CA ALA A 21 -1.05 16.00 -22.81
C ALA A 21 -1.55 14.59 -23.21
N THR A 22 -1.50 13.61 -22.29
CA THR A 22 -1.94 12.25 -22.59
C THR A 22 -3.45 12.16 -22.72
N GLU A 23 -3.92 11.39 -23.70
CA GLU A 23 -5.33 11.08 -23.91
C GLU A 23 -5.85 9.98 -22.95
N VAL A 24 -4.93 9.26 -22.28
CA VAL A 24 -5.27 8.34 -21.20
C VAL A 24 -5.28 9.12 -19.89
N VAL A 25 -6.38 8.99 -19.16
CA VAL A 25 -6.55 9.57 -17.83
C VAL A 25 -6.32 8.50 -16.78
N TYR A 26 -5.51 8.84 -15.78
CA TYR A 26 -5.34 8.07 -14.55
C TYR A 26 -6.10 8.78 -13.44
N CYS A 27 -7.02 8.11 -12.81
CA CYS A 27 -7.79 8.70 -11.72
C CYS A 27 -8.18 7.67 -10.67
N GLY A 28 -8.44 8.14 -9.45
CA GLY A 28 -8.82 7.26 -8.36
C GLY A 28 -9.00 7.94 -7.02
N TYR A 29 -9.48 7.17 -6.06
CA TYR A 29 -9.57 7.54 -4.67
C TYR A 29 -8.41 6.97 -3.88
N VAL A 30 -7.73 7.81 -3.13
CA VAL A 30 -6.85 7.43 -2.02
C VAL A 30 -7.66 7.63 -0.75
N VAL A 31 -8.07 6.55 -0.11
CA VAL A 31 -8.73 6.58 1.19
C VAL A 31 -7.65 6.38 2.26
N ASN A 32 -7.53 7.33 3.18
CA ASN A 32 -6.55 7.22 4.27
C ASN A 32 -7.07 6.25 5.35
N ALA A 33 -7.14 4.97 4.98
CA ALA A 33 -7.55 3.84 5.79
C ALA A 33 -6.81 2.60 5.28
N GLY A 34 -5.87 2.12 6.05
CA GLY A 34 -5.09 0.91 5.79
C GLY A 34 -5.00 0.07 7.06
N THR A 35 -4.14 -0.93 7.06
CA THR A 35 -4.05 -1.89 8.18
C THR A 35 -3.70 -1.24 9.52
N ARG A 36 -3.04 -0.08 9.51
CA ARG A 36 -2.78 0.71 10.71
C ARG A 36 -4.03 1.17 11.45
N HIS A 37 -5.15 1.32 10.74
CA HIS A 37 -6.40 1.85 11.26
C HIS A 37 -7.38 0.75 11.69
N GLU A 38 -7.00 -0.51 11.54
CA GLU A 38 -7.83 -1.65 11.91
C GLU A 38 -7.94 -1.81 13.43
N PRO A 39 -9.09 -2.23 13.95
CA PRO A 39 -9.19 -2.74 15.31
C PRO A 39 -8.23 -3.91 15.53
N ALA A 40 -7.71 -4.08 16.75
CA ALA A 40 -6.73 -5.13 17.04
C ALA A 40 -7.27 -6.56 16.85
N ASP A 41 -8.56 -6.74 16.95
CA ASP A 41 -9.25 -8.01 16.77
C ASP A 41 -9.77 -8.22 15.33
N ARG A 42 -9.49 -7.29 14.42
CA ARG A 42 -9.94 -7.29 13.01
C ARG A 42 -8.77 -7.08 12.04
N GLU A 43 -7.62 -7.73 12.31
CA GLU A 43 -6.46 -7.69 11.41
C GLU A 43 -6.81 -8.27 10.04
N GLY A 44 -6.47 -7.54 8.95
CA GLY A 44 -6.78 -7.88 7.57
C GLY A 44 -8.06 -7.23 7.05
N MET A 45 -8.76 -6.41 7.86
CA MET A 45 -10.02 -5.78 7.47
C MET A 45 -9.86 -4.81 6.30
N ALA A 46 -8.78 -4.04 6.23
CA ALA A 46 -8.58 -3.06 5.17
C ALA A 46 -8.42 -3.74 3.80
N HIS A 47 -7.61 -4.77 3.72
CA HIS A 47 -7.41 -5.58 2.52
C HIS A 47 -8.70 -6.36 2.15
N PHE A 48 -9.36 -6.92 3.13
CA PHE A 48 -10.65 -7.57 2.93
C PHE A 48 -11.70 -6.61 2.33
N ILE A 49 -11.77 -5.36 2.80
CA ILE A 49 -12.66 -4.32 2.25
C ILE A 49 -12.30 -4.00 0.79
N GLU A 50 -11.02 -3.94 0.46
CA GLU A 50 -10.55 -3.76 -0.92
C GLU A 50 -11.16 -4.82 -1.82
N HIS A 51 -10.95 -6.11 -1.55
CA HIS A 51 -11.53 -7.25 -2.28
C HIS A 51 -13.05 -7.14 -2.39
N MET A 52 -13.70 -6.89 -1.27
CA MET A 52 -15.15 -6.84 -1.20
C MET A 52 -15.76 -5.63 -1.91
N SER A 53 -15.00 -4.57 -2.17
CA SER A 53 -15.50 -3.41 -2.93
C SER A 53 -15.78 -3.73 -4.41
N PHE A 54 -15.26 -4.84 -4.93
CA PHE A 54 -15.56 -5.37 -6.26
C PHE A 54 -16.79 -6.31 -6.29
N LYS A 55 -17.35 -6.69 -5.12
CA LYS A 55 -18.39 -7.73 -5.01
C LYS A 55 -19.82 -7.20 -5.00
N GLY A 56 -19.99 -5.89 -5.17
CA GLY A 56 -21.28 -5.25 -5.34
C GLY A 56 -21.49 -4.02 -4.49
N THR A 57 -22.27 -3.12 -5.03
CA THR A 57 -22.63 -1.84 -4.44
C THR A 57 -24.16 -1.74 -4.31
N GLU A 58 -24.66 -0.62 -3.80
CA GLU A 58 -26.10 -0.30 -3.80
C GLU A 58 -26.70 -0.21 -5.22
N HIS A 59 -25.85 0.12 -6.23
CA HIS A 59 -26.28 0.41 -7.57
C HIS A 59 -25.82 -0.63 -8.62
N ARG A 60 -24.81 -1.46 -8.30
CA ARG A 60 -24.16 -2.38 -9.25
C ARG A 60 -23.91 -3.75 -8.65
N SER A 61 -24.18 -4.80 -9.41
CA SER A 61 -23.68 -6.13 -9.08
C SER A 61 -22.15 -6.21 -9.34
N SER A 62 -21.50 -7.23 -8.80
CA SER A 62 -20.07 -7.49 -9.00
C SER A 62 -19.69 -7.47 -10.51
N TRP A 63 -20.46 -8.14 -11.36
CA TRP A 63 -20.23 -8.15 -12.80
C TRP A 63 -20.28 -6.73 -13.41
N HIS A 64 -21.25 -5.91 -12.97
CA HIS A 64 -21.38 -4.53 -13.48
C HIS A 64 -20.25 -3.62 -12.97
N VAL A 65 -19.71 -3.84 -11.77
CA VAL A 65 -18.56 -3.12 -11.26
C VAL A 65 -17.35 -3.38 -12.16
N SER A 66 -16.97 -4.65 -12.36
CA SER A 66 -15.79 -5.02 -13.15
C SER A 66 -15.95 -4.62 -14.63
N ASN A 67 -17.09 -4.94 -15.23
CA ASN A 67 -17.29 -4.71 -16.66
C ASN A 67 -17.52 -3.25 -17.04
N ALA A 68 -17.93 -2.39 -16.09
CA ALA A 68 -18.28 -1.00 -16.40
C ALA A 68 -17.15 -0.19 -17.02
N LEU A 69 -15.91 -0.41 -16.59
CA LEU A 69 -14.73 0.28 -17.10
C LEU A 69 -13.99 -0.56 -18.15
N GLU A 70 -13.90 -1.87 -17.97
CA GLU A 70 -13.27 -2.77 -18.95
C GLU A 70 -13.94 -2.70 -20.34
N SER A 71 -15.27 -2.58 -20.40
CA SER A 71 -16.02 -2.48 -21.66
C SER A 71 -15.67 -1.25 -22.51
N VAL A 72 -15.02 -0.26 -21.93
CA VAL A 72 -14.56 0.97 -22.62
C VAL A 72 -13.02 1.07 -22.65
N GLY A 73 -12.32 -0.03 -22.41
CA GLY A 73 -10.86 -0.09 -22.44
C GLY A 73 -10.20 0.48 -21.18
N GLY A 74 -10.93 0.58 -20.08
CA GLY A 74 -10.39 0.99 -18.78
C GLY A 74 -9.80 -0.19 -18.01
N ASP A 75 -8.73 0.05 -17.26
CA ASP A 75 -8.12 -0.89 -16.33
C ASP A 75 -8.46 -0.45 -14.91
N LEU A 76 -9.33 -1.21 -14.23
CA LEU A 76 -9.79 -0.95 -12.85
C LEU A 76 -9.00 -1.80 -11.87
N ASN A 77 -8.36 -1.15 -10.89
CA ASN A 77 -7.52 -1.84 -9.93
C ASN A 77 -7.59 -1.19 -8.54
N ALA A 78 -7.07 -1.89 -7.53
CA ALA A 78 -6.95 -1.37 -6.17
C ALA A 78 -5.71 -1.95 -5.48
N TYR A 79 -5.27 -1.32 -4.39
CA TYR A 79 -4.31 -1.89 -3.47
C TYR A 79 -4.48 -1.33 -2.06
N THR A 80 -4.08 -2.13 -1.08
CA THR A 80 -4.07 -1.73 0.34
C THR A 80 -2.64 -1.68 0.86
N SER A 81 -2.35 -0.61 1.59
CA SER A 81 -1.09 -0.43 2.32
C SER A 81 -1.33 -0.32 3.83
N LYS A 82 -0.28 0.03 4.57
CA LYS A 82 -0.41 0.22 6.03
C LYS A 82 -1.30 1.41 6.40
N GLU A 83 -1.31 2.49 5.61
CA GLU A 83 -2.01 3.73 5.96
C GLU A 83 -3.13 4.10 4.98
N GLU A 84 -3.20 3.47 3.81
CA GLU A 84 -4.17 3.83 2.77
C GLU A 84 -4.66 2.61 1.99
N THR A 85 -5.87 2.74 1.43
CA THR A 85 -6.40 1.89 0.37
C THR A 85 -6.69 2.76 -0.83
N VAL A 86 -6.24 2.32 -2.00
CA VAL A 86 -6.35 3.08 -3.25
C VAL A 86 -7.19 2.30 -4.24
N PHE A 87 -8.20 2.96 -4.82
CA PHE A 87 -9.02 2.45 -5.92
C PHE A 87 -8.78 3.33 -7.13
N TYR A 88 -8.34 2.78 -8.24
CA TYR A 88 -7.92 3.57 -9.39
C TYR A 88 -8.21 2.91 -10.72
N THR A 89 -8.20 3.73 -11.76
CA THR A 89 -8.35 3.27 -13.13
C THR A 89 -7.49 4.11 -14.09
N ALA A 90 -7.11 3.48 -15.19
CA ALA A 90 -6.57 4.13 -16.38
C ALA A 90 -7.55 3.92 -17.53
N LEU A 91 -7.98 4.98 -18.24
CA LEU A 91 -9.00 4.89 -19.29
C LEU A 91 -8.92 6.07 -20.26
N PRO A 92 -9.59 5.98 -21.45
CA PRO A 92 -9.72 7.12 -22.35
C PRO A 92 -10.41 8.31 -21.66
N ARG A 93 -9.93 9.54 -21.91
CA ARG A 93 -10.43 10.76 -21.24
C ARG A 93 -11.93 11.01 -21.38
N GLU A 94 -12.52 10.55 -22.47
CA GLU A 94 -13.96 10.69 -22.76
C GLU A 94 -14.81 9.96 -21.73
N GLU A 95 -14.27 8.92 -21.11
CA GLU A 95 -14.95 8.05 -20.14
C GLU A 95 -14.74 8.49 -18.67
N LEU A 96 -14.08 9.64 -18.43
CA LEU A 96 -13.83 10.16 -17.08
C LEU A 96 -15.10 10.21 -16.21
N LYS A 97 -16.24 10.60 -16.78
CA LYS A 97 -17.51 10.64 -16.04
C LYS A 97 -17.89 9.25 -15.52
N ARG A 98 -17.71 8.21 -16.36
CA ARG A 98 -17.99 6.82 -15.99
C ARG A 98 -17.04 6.35 -14.89
N ALA A 99 -15.76 6.69 -15.01
CA ALA A 99 -14.76 6.38 -13.98
C ALA A 99 -15.13 6.98 -12.62
N ILE A 100 -15.47 8.27 -12.58
CA ILE A 100 -15.89 8.95 -11.34
C ILE A 100 -17.11 8.26 -10.75
N ASP A 101 -18.11 7.92 -11.55
CA ASP A 101 -19.34 7.29 -11.11
C ASP A 101 -19.09 5.88 -10.53
N VAL A 102 -18.31 5.03 -11.21
CA VAL A 102 -17.98 3.67 -10.76
C VAL A 102 -17.12 3.70 -9.51
N LEU A 103 -16.03 4.49 -9.51
CA LEU A 103 -15.12 4.58 -8.37
C LEU A 103 -15.82 5.14 -7.12
N THR A 104 -16.70 6.15 -7.29
CA THR A 104 -17.46 6.71 -6.17
C THR A 104 -18.42 5.67 -5.58
N ASP A 105 -19.08 4.91 -6.42
CA ASP A 105 -19.99 3.85 -6.02
C ASP A 105 -19.24 2.71 -5.27
N MET A 106 -18.09 2.28 -5.79
CA MET A 106 -17.24 1.28 -5.13
C MET A 106 -16.75 1.74 -3.76
N VAL A 107 -16.29 2.98 -3.66
CA VAL A 107 -15.66 3.46 -2.41
C VAL A 107 -16.69 3.78 -1.33
N PHE A 108 -17.85 4.32 -1.70
CA PHE A 108 -18.78 4.86 -0.71
C PHE A 108 -20.12 4.12 -0.61
N HIS A 109 -20.44 3.24 -1.56
CA HIS A 109 -21.73 2.55 -1.64
C HIS A 109 -21.62 1.01 -1.72
N SER A 110 -20.46 0.43 -1.42
CA SER A 110 -20.29 -1.02 -1.33
C SER A 110 -21.13 -1.61 -0.22
N THR A 111 -21.77 -2.76 -0.50
CA THR A 111 -22.79 -3.38 0.40
C THR A 111 -22.26 -4.56 1.17
N TYR A 112 -21.14 -5.15 0.77
CA TYR A 112 -20.49 -6.29 1.43
C TYR A 112 -21.42 -7.47 1.72
N PRO A 113 -22.05 -8.09 0.69
CA PRO A 113 -23.02 -9.17 0.91
C PRO A 113 -22.36 -10.38 1.59
N GLN A 114 -23.00 -10.96 2.63
CA GLN A 114 -22.42 -12.07 3.38
C GLN A 114 -22.11 -13.28 2.50
N CYS A 115 -22.95 -13.58 1.51
CA CYS A 115 -22.69 -14.69 0.58
C CYS A 115 -21.45 -14.48 -0.31
N GLU A 116 -21.04 -13.24 -0.55
CA GLU A 116 -19.77 -12.94 -1.24
C GLU A 116 -18.59 -12.91 -0.26
N ILE A 117 -18.83 -12.47 1.00
CA ILE A 117 -17.81 -12.56 2.07
C ILE A 117 -17.36 -14.01 2.27
N ASP A 118 -18.32 -14.94 2.38
CA ASP A 118 -18.04 -16.35 2.64
C ASP A 118 -17.15 -16.99 1.54
N LYS A 119 -17.27 -16.50 0.30
CA LYS A 119 -16.44 -16.93 -0.83
C LYS A 119 -15.06 -16.25 -0.82
N GLU A 120 -15.05 -14.93 -0.64
CA GLU A 120 -13.85 -14.13 -0.77
C GLU A 120 -12.85 -14.38 0.36
N VAL A 121 -13.33 -14.72 1.54
CA VAL A 121 -12.50 -15.15 2.67
C VAL A 121 -11.58 -16.31 2.29
N GLU A 122 -12.09 -17.32 1.57
CA GLU A 122 -11.25 -18.45 1.15
C GLU A 122 -10.24 -18.03 0.07
N VAL A 123 -10.59 -17.09 -0.83
CA VAL A 123 -9.65 -16.52 -1.81
C VAL A 123 -8.49 -15.81 -1.12
N ILE A 124 -8.77 -14.98 -0.12
CA ILE A 124 -7.73 -14.29 0.65
C ILE A 124 -6.89 -15.27 1.48
N ILE A 125 -7.50 -16.36 1.98
CA ILE A 125 -6.75 -17.41 2.69
C ILE A 125 -5.79 -18.13 1.75
N ASP A 126 -6.19 -18.39 0.50
CA ASP A 126 -5.30 -18.97 -0.52
C ASP A 126 -4.15 -18.00 -0.86
N GLU A 127 -4.42 -16.70 -0.90
CA GLU A 127 -3.38 -15.67 -1.05
C GLU A 127 -2.40 -15.68 0.14
N ILE A 128 -2.88 -15.78 1.38
CA ILE A 128 -2.03 -15.94 2.58
C ILE A 128 -1.13 -17.18 2.46
N GLN A 129 -1.64 -18.31 1.94
CA GLN A 129 -0.82 -19.50 1.75
C GLN A 129 0.24 -19.28 0.67
N SER A 130 -0.12 -18.66 -0.45
CA SER A 130 0.83 -18.31 -1.52
C SER A 130 2.00 -17.45 -1.00
N TYR A 131 1.71 -16.47 -0.14
CA TYR A 131 2.76 -15.67 0.51
C TYR A 131 3.65 -16.48 1.44
N LYS A 132 3.10 -17.47 2.16
CA LYS A 132 3.91 -18.38 3.01
C LYS A 132 4.87 -19.25 2.20
N ASP A 133 4.51 -19.55 0.96
CA ASP A 133 5.35 -20.34 0.04
C ASP A 133 6.43 -19.51 -0.64
N SER A 134 6.44 -18.16 -0.44
CA SER A 134 7.46 -17.24 -0.94
C SER A 134 8.29 -16.64 0.21
N PRO A 135 9.39 -17.28 0.62
CA PRO A 135 10.23 -16.78 1.72
C PRO A 135 10.83 -15.39 1.47
N SER A 136 11.05 -15.04 0.19
CA SER A 136 11.56 -13.73 -0.25
C SER A 136 10.56 -12.60 0.01
N ASP A 137 9.26 -12.88 -0.02
CA ASP A 137 8.21 -11.89 0.25
C ASP A 137 7.86 -11.90 1.74
N LEU A 138 7.73 -13.08 2.32
CA LEU A 138 7.36 -13.25 3.73
C LEU A 138 8.35 -12.56 4.68
N ILE A 139 9.64 -12.48 4.34
CA ILE A 139 10.65 -11.86 5.19
C ILE A 139 10.40 -10.35 5.39
N PHE A 140 9.78 -9.66 4.43
CA PHE A 140 9.43 -8.24 4.59
C PHE A 140 8.32 -8.06 5.63
N ASP A 141 7.30 -8.90 5.62
CA ASP A 141 6.24 -8.91 6.63
C ASP A 141 6.82 -9.21 8.04
N GLU A 142 7.71 -10.21 8.14
CA GLU A 142 8.35 -10.58 9.40
C GLU A 142 9.32 -9.50 9.90
N PHE A 143 9.96 -8.77 9.00
CA PHE A 143 10.77 -7.60 9.33
C PHE A 143 9.91 -6.45 9.87
N GLU A 144 8.80 -6.11 9.22
CA GLU A 144 7.87 -5.08 9.69
C GLU A 144 7.28 -5.44 11.07
N GLU A 145 6.86 -6.70 11.26
CA GLU A 145 6.41 -7.20 12.57
C GLU A 145 7.48 -7.03 13.65
N THR A 146 8.75 -7.23 13.28
CA THR A 146 9.89 -7.10 14.20
C THR A 146 10.18 -5.64 14.55
N ILE A 147 10.22 -4.76 13.54
CA ILE A 147 10.50 -3.32 13.70
C ILE A 147 9.38 -2.60 14.46
N PHE A 148 8.12 -3.00 14.23
CA PHE A 148 6.92 -2.40 14.82
C PHE A 148 6.22 -3.39 15.78
N LYS A 149 7.00 -4.10 16.58
CA LYS A 149 6.48 -5.09 17.53
C LYS A 149 5.34 -4.51 18.38
N ASN A 150 4.24 -5.26 18.47
CA ASN A 150 3.03 -4.87 19.22
C ASN A 150 2.37 -3.57 18.74
N HIS A 151 2.64 -3.12 17.52
CA HIS A 151 2.03 -1.94 16.94
C HIS A 151 1.30 -2.29 15.64
N ALA A 152 0.28 -1.49 15.27
CA ALA A 152 -0.54 -1.74 14.08
C ALA A 152 0.27 -1.76 12.78
N LEU A 153 1.35 -0.97 12.65
CA LEU A 153 2.25 -1.01 11.49
C LEU A 153 2.98 -2.35 11.31
N GLY A 154 3.14 -3.14 12.36
CA GLY A 154 3.73 -4.48 12.29
C GLY A 154 2.74 -5.58 11.91
N ARG A 155 1.45 -5.29 11.77
CA ARG A 155 0.44 -6.26 11.32
C ARG A 155 0.59 -6.56 9.84
N LYS A 156 0.31 -7.79 9.44
CA LYS A 156 0.31 -8.20 8.03
C LYS A 156 -0.90 -7.58 7.31
N ILE A 157 -0.70 -7.16 6.06
CA ILE A 157 -1.78 -6.58 5.25
C ILE A 157 -2.89 -7.60 5.01
N LEU A 158 -2.53 -8.83 4.69
CA LEU A 158 -3.48 -9.93 4.47
C LEU A 158 -4.20 -10.39 5.75
N GLY A 159 -3.71 -9.98 6.93
CA GLY A 159 -4.28 -10.42 8.20
C GLY A 159 -3.99 -11.88 8.56
N LYS A 160 -4.94 -12.50 9.26
CA LYS A 160 -4.85 -13.90 9.75
C LYS A 160 -6.10 -14.68 9.34
N ALA A 161 -5.91 -15.89 8.81
CA ALA A 161 -6.99 -16.76 8.34
C ALA A 161 -8.09 -16.98 9.40
N GLU A 162 -7.70 -17.15 10.68
CA GLU A 162 -8.64 -17.37 11.77
C GLU A 162 -9.53 -16.16 12.03
N ARG A 163 -9.02 -14.94 11.76
CA ARG A 163 -9.76 -13.68 11.89
C ARG A 163 -10.68 -13.45 10.69
N LEU A 164 -10.17 -13.65 9.48
CA LEU A 164 -10.93 -13.49 8.24
C LEU A 164 -12.22 -14.32 8.26
N ARG A 165 -12.17 -15.58 8.74
CA ARG A 165 -13.36 -16.46 8.86
C ARG A 165 -14.42 -15.95 9.82
N THR A 166 -14.14 -14.93 10.61
CA THR A 166 -15.12 -14.33 11.53
C THR A 166 -15.74 -13.04 11.00
N PHE A 167 -15.31 -12.58 9.82
CA PHE A 167 -15.77 -11.31 9.28
C PHE A 167 -17.21 -11.39 8.78
N THR A 168 -17.94 -10.33 9.04
CA THR A 168 -19.36 -10.18 8.67
C THR A 168 -19.59 -8.87 7.92
N THR A 169 -20.72 -8.78 7.22
CA THR A 169 -21.21 -7.52 6.64
C THR A 169 -21.21 -6.39 7.67
N ALA A 170 -21.58 -6.67 8.92
CA ALA A 170 -21.61 -5.66 9.98
C ALA A 170 -20.23 -5.15 10.34
N ASP A 171 -19.20 -6.02 10.37
CA ASP A 171 -17.81 -5.64 10.61
C ASP A 171 -17.28 -4.74 9.49
N ALA A 172 -17.55 -5.10 8.22
CA ALA A 172 -17.19 -4.33 7.04
C ALA A 172 -17.82 -2.93 7.07
N LEU A 173 -19.11 -2.85 7.29
CA LEU A 173 -19.84 -1.58 7.39
C LEU A 173 -19.39 -0.74 8.59
N ALA A 174 -19.03 -1.36 9.71
CA ALA A 174 -18.51 -0.65 10.88
C ALA A 174 -17.15 -0.01 10.60
N PHE A 175 -16.27 -0.70 9.88
CA PHE A 175 -14.94 -0.15 9.49
C PHE A 175 -15.09 0.97 8.46
N THR A 176 -15.80 0.72 7.36
CA THR A 176 -15.98 1.70 6.29
C THR A 176 -16.79 2.90 6.75
N GLY A 177 -17.82 2.70 7.59
CA GLY A 177 -18.59 3.76 8.21
C GLY A 177 -17.77 4.74 9.04
N LYS A 178 -16.61 4.32 9.58
CA LYS A 178 -15.67 5.19 10.30
C LYS A 178 -14.64 5.83 9.38
N CYS A 179 -14.07 5.08 8.46
CA CYS A 179 -12.88 5.45 7.72
C CYS A 179 -13.17 5.97 6.30
N TYR A 180 -14.18 5.44 5.61
CA TYR A 180 -14.51 5.76 4.22
C TYR A 180 -15.45 6.98 4.18
N ARG A 181 -14.87 8.14 4.40
CA ARG A 181 -15.56 9.44 4.39
C ARG A 181 -14.90 10.36 3.37
N PRO A 182 -15.66 11.24 2.70
CA PRO A 182 -15.08 12.22 1.77
C PRO A 182 -13.94 13.03 2.40
N SER A 183 -14.09 13.45 3.65
CA SER A 183 -13.07 14.19 4.40
C SER A 183 -11.78 13.40 4.67
N ASN A 184 -11.80 12.08 4.52
CA ASN A 184 -10.67 11.16 4.67
C ASN A 184 -10.15 10.62 3.34
N ALA A 185 -10.69 11.09 2.23
CA ALA A 185 -10.32 10.68 0.89
C ALA A 185 -9.70 11.84 0.09
N THR A 186 -8.90 11.46 -0.89
CA THR A 186 -8.39 12.36 -1.92
C THR A 186 -8.66 11.72 -3.26
N PHE A 187 -9.29 12.46 -4.19
CA PHE A 187 -9.43 12.02 -5.57
C PHE A 187 -8.27 12.59 -6.38
N PHE A 188 -7.49 11.73 -7.02
CA PHE A 188 -6.40 12.16 -7.89
C PHE A 188 -6.80 12.05 -9.36
N LEU A 189 -6.22 12.95 -10.18
CA LEU A 189 -6.43 13.05 -11.61
C LEU A 189 -5.11 13.34 -12.30
N TYR A 190 -4.80 12.62 -13.35
CA TYR A 190 -3.68 12.88 -14.24
C TYR A 190 -4.12 12.68 -15.68
N GLY A 191 -3.86 13.63 -16.58
CA GLY A 191 -4.20 13.53 -18.00
C GLY A 191 -4.66 14.86 -18.61
N ASN A 192 -5.19 14.78 -19.84
CA ASN A 192 -5.70 15.93 -20.60
C ASN A 192 -7.20 16.13 -20.31
N ILE A 193 -7.52 16.81 -19.23
CA ILE A 193 -8.89 17.07 -18.77
C ILE A 193 -9.13 18.51 -18.37
N ASP A 194 -10.38 18.96 -18.44
CA ASP A 194 -10.83 20.21 -17.85
C ASP A 194 -11.06 20.00 -16.33
N PHE A 195 -10.18 20.59 -15.50
CA PHE A 195 -10.24 20.43 -14.06
C PHE A 195 -11.57 20.96 -13.47
N GLY A 196 -12.04 22.11 -13.89
CA GLY A 196 -13.30 22.67 -13.41
C GLY A 196 -14.50 21.78 -13.74
N ARG A 197 -14.49 21.11 -14.90
CA ARG A 197 -15.51 20.10 -15.24
C ARG A 197 -15.40 18.86 -14.36
N ALA A 198 -14.19 18.37 -14.11
CA ALA A 198 -13.96 17.21 -13.22
C ALA A 198 -14.42 17.49 -11.79
N VAL A 199 -14.14 18.68 -11.25
CA VAL A 199 -14.63 19.14 -9.94
C VAL A 199 -16.15 19.08 -9.87
N ARG A 200 -16.87 19.63 -10.83
CA ARG A 200 -18.35 19.58 -10.87
C ARG A 200 -18.90 18.15 -10.97
N MET A 201 -18.22 17.27 -11.68
CA MET A 201 -18.61 15.84 -11.76
C MET A 201 -18.47 15.18 -10.38
N LEU A 202 -17.36 15.43 -9.66
CA LEU A 202 -17.11 14.91 -8.31
C LEU A 202 -18.07 15.49 -7.27
N GLU A 203 -18.37 16.80 -7.34
CA GLU A 203 -19.41 17.42 -6.51
C GLU A 203 -20.75 16.73 -6.68
N HIS A 204 -21.16 16.46 -7.92
CA HIS A 204 -22.41 15.79 -8.22
C HIS A 204 -22.40 14.32 -7.72
N ALA A 205 -21.32 13.58 -8.01
CA ALA A 205 -21.21 12.17 -7.63
C ALA A 205 -21.17 11.98 -6.09
N THR A 206 -20.67 12.96 -5.35
CA THR A 206 -20.51 12.87 -3.89
C THR A 206 -21.51 13.74 -3.10
N ALA A 207 -22.52 14.32 -3.76
CA ALA A 207 -23.46 15.27 -3.15
C ALA A 207 -24.25 14.69 -1.97
N GLY A 208 -24.58 13.41 -1.98
CA GLY A 208 -25.31 12.72 -0.92
C GLY A 208 -24.45 12.23 0.25
N LEU A 209 -23.12 12.34 0.15
CA LEU A 209 -22.21 11.81 1.16
C LEU A 209 -22.09 12.72 2.38
N SER A 210 -22.06 12.08 3.56
CA SER A 210 -21.97 12.79 4.84
C SER A 210 -20.65 13.57 4.96
N PRO A 211 -20.70 14.87 5.37
CA PRO A 211 -19.50 15.68 5.62
C PRO A 211 -18.81 15.37 6.95
N LEU A 212 -19.28 14.36 7.70
CA LEU A 212 -18.68 14.00 8.98
C LEU A 212 -17.20 13.64 8.83
N ALA A 213 -16.40 14.04 9.80
CA ALA A 213 -15.00 13.64 9.86
C ALA A 213 -14.87 12.13 10.08
N ALA A 214 -13.83 11.54 9.50
CA ALA A 214 -13.47 10.17 9.78
C ALA A 214 -12.96 10.03 11.21
N GLU A 215 -13.33 8.92 11.84
CA GLU A 215 -12.77 8.56 13.15
C GLU A 215 -11.43 7.85 12.94
N LYS A 216 -10.36 8.44 13.45
CA LYS A 216 -9.02 7.86 13.38
C LYS A 216 -8.50 7.62 14.79
N SER A 217 -8.10 6.40 15.06
CA SER A 217 -7.30 6.05 16.21
C SER A 217 -5.91 5.66 15.74
N VAL A 218 -4.91 6.46 16.05
CA VAL A 218 -3.51 6.15 15.78
C VAL A 218 -2.83 5.82 17.10
N THR A 219 -2.40 4.58 17.26
CA THR A 219 -1.65 4.15 18.43
C THR A 219 -0.25 4.78 18.39
N PRO A 220 0.26 5.34 19.50
CA PRO A 220 1.63 5.83 19.58
C PRO A 220 2.64 4.70 19.33
N LEU A 221 3.75 5.06 18.67
CA LEU A 221 4.83 4.11 18.41
C LEU A 221 5.51 3.69 19.72
N PRO A 222 5.75 2.39 19.95
CA PRO A 222 6.54 1.93 21.08
C PRO A 222 8.01 2.38 20.91
N GLU A 223 8.76 2.34 22.00
CA GLU A 223 10.20 2.52 21.95
C GLU A 223 10.85 1.49 21.03
N TYR A 224 11.88 1.91 20.29
CA TYR A 224 12.58 1.02 19.37
C TYR A 224 13.71 0.29 20.07
N GLU A 225 13.65 -1.03 20.06
CA GLU A 225 14.70 -1.90 20.58
C GLU A 225 15.28 -2.72 19.42
N PRO A 226 16.61 -2.64 19.16
CA PRO A 226 17.25 -3.51 18.17
C PRO A 226 17.13 -4.98 18.58
N VAL A 227 16.82 -5.83 17.61
CA VAL A 227 16.67 -7.27 17.82
C VAL A 227 17.24 -8.04 16.64
N GLU A 228 17.78 -9.22 16.90
CA GLU A 228 18.12 -10.21 15.88
C GLU A 228 17.12 -11.36 15.98
N ARG A 229 16.49 -11.70 14.85
CA ARG A 229 15.54 -12.81 14.74
C ARG A 229 16.01 -13.76 13.66
N ILE A 230 16.11 -15.05 13.97
CA ILE A 230 16.42 -16.11 13.03
C ILE A 230 15.24 -17.07 13.02
N VAL A 231 14.77 -17.39 11.80
CA VAL A 231 13.65 -18.34 11.59
C VAL A 231 14.09 -19.39 10.60
N GLU A 232 14.05 -20.66 11.00
CA GLU A 232 14.34 -21.77 10.12
C GLU A 232 13.11 -22.15 9.30
N LYS A 233 13.23 -22.10 7.98
CA LYS A 233 12.14 -22.37 7.01
C LYS A 233 12.39 -23.58 6.12
N GLY A 234 13.56 -24.20 6.20
CA GLY A 234 13.93 -25.33 5.35
C GLY A 234 14.09 -24.97 3.86
N THR A 235 14.41 -23.72 3.55
CA THR A 235 14.61 -23.23 2.18
C THR A 235 16.05 -23.43 1.72
N HIS A 236 16.28 -23.53 0.39
CA HIS A 236 17.63 -23.64 -0.17
C HIS A 236 18.46 -22.37 0.01
N GLN A 237 17.81 -21.20 -0.01
CA GLN A 237 18.45 -19.92 0.20
C GLN A 237 18.09 -19.34 1.56
N ALA A 238 19.06 -18.68 2.17
CA ALA A 238 18.82 -17.80 3.31
C ALA A 238 18.43 -16.41 2.81
N HIS A 239 17.36 -15.88 3.34
CA HIS A 239 16.90 -14.52 3.10
C HIS A 239 17.26 -13.68 4.33
N VAL A 240 17.86 -12.51 4.12
CA VAL A 240 18.34 -11.66 5.19
C VAL A 240 17.89 -10.23 4.99
N ILE A 241 17.33 -9.61 6.03
CA ILE A 241 17.12 -8.16 6.09
C ILE A 241 17.94 -7.58 7.23
N ILE A 242 18.66 -6.51 6.95
CA ILE A 242 19.35 -5.67 7.93
C ILE A 242 18.75 -4.29 7.84
N GLY A 243 18.10 -3.83 8.90
CA GLY A 243 17.39 -2.55 8.81
C GLY A 243 17.04 -1.95 10.16
N THR A 244 16.35 -0.83 10.12
CA THR A 244 15.97 -0.04 11.28
C THR A 244 14.71 0.78 11.00
N ARG A 245 14.15 1.44 12.03
CA ARG A 245 13.17 2.49 11.79
C ARG A 245 13.76 3.59 10.93
N GLY A 246 12.98 4.06 9.96
CA GLY A 246 13.32 5.10 9.02
C GLY A 246 12.68 6.45 9.35
N LEU A 247 12.67 7.33 8.36
CA LEU A 247 12.15 8.68 8.45
C LEU A 247 10.66 8.73 8.11
N SER A 248 9.92 9.61 8.77
CA SER A 248 8.51 9.85 8.46
C SER A 248 8.35 10.51 7.08
N ALA A 249 7.13 10.44 6.53
CA ALA A 249 6.79 11.03 5.24
C ALA A 249 7.05 12.55 5.18
N ASN A 250 6.93 13.23 6.33
CA ASN A 250 7.10 14.68 6.44
C ASN A 250 8.52 15.12 6.83
N ASP A 251 9.46 14.19 7.04
CA ASP A 251 10.84 14.54 7.38
C ASP A 251 11.59 15.07 6.15
N LYS A 252 12.17 16.27 6.27
CA LYS A 252 12.93 16.91 5.18
C LYS A 252 14.13 16.09 4.70
N ARG A 253 14.65 15.22 5.55
CA ARG A 253 15.77 14.31 5.22
C ARG A 253 15.35 13.10 4.40
N LYS A 254 14.03 12.89 4.17
CA LYS A 254 13.54 11.77 3.37
C LYS A 254 14.12 11.75 1.95
N THR A 255 14.13 12.89 1.26
CA THR A 255 14.69 12.98 -0.10
C THR A 255 16.19 12.67 -0.17
N PRO A 256 17.05 13.24 0.69
CA PRO A 256 18.45 12.80 0.80
C PRO A 256 18.61 11.31 1.10
N LEU A 257 17.80 10.75 2.02
CA LEU A 257 17.84 9.32 2.34
C LEU A 257 17.43 8.46 1.12
N PHE A 258 16.42 8.88 0.37
CA PHE A 258 16.01 8.19 -0.86
C PHE A 258 17.16 8.13 -1.89
N LEU A 259 17.88 9.25 -2.10
CA LEU A 259 19.03 9.26 -2.99
C LEU A 259 20.14 8.34 -2.47
N LEU A 260 20.43 8.38 -1.17
CA LEU A 260 21.44 7.52 -0.54
C LEU A 260 21.07 6.04 -0.67
N ASN A 261 19.80 5.70 -0.45
CA ASN A 261 19.24 4.37 -0.63
C ASN A 261 19.49 3.87 -2.07
N ASN A 262 19.19 4.74 -3.06
CA ASN A 262 19.38 4.39 -4.47
C ASN A 262 20.87 4.15 -4.83
N ILE A 263 21.79 4.95 -4.31
CA ILE A 263 23.23 4.77 -4.48
C ILE A 263 23.69 3.46 -3.83
N LEU A 264 23.17 3.12 -2.66
CA LEU A 264 23.59 1.96 -1.88
C LEU A 264 23.15 0.64 -2.53
N GLY A 265 21.86 0.48 -2.74
CA GLY A 265 21.26 -0.76 -3.21
C GLY A 265 20.02 -0.54 -4.08
N GLY A 266 19.97 0.56 -4.86
CA GLY A 266 18.91 0.78 -5.85
C GLY A 266 18.98 -0.22 -7.01
N PRO A 267 18.01 -0.16 -7.95
CA PRO A 267 17.80 -1.18 -8.98
C PRO A 267 18.93 -1.26 -10.04
N SER A 268 19.85 -0.30 -10.03
CA SER A 268 20.96 -0.26 -10.99
C SER A 268 22.04 -1.29 -10.65
N MET A 269 22.57 -1.98 -11.66
CA MET A 269 23.64 -2.96 -11.51
C MET A 269 24.94 -2.36 -10.93
N ASN A 270 25.14 -1.06 -11.04
CA ASN A 270 26.30 -0.32 -10.50
C ASN A 270 26.07 0.21 -9.08
N SER A 271 24.92 -0.09 -8.44
CA SER A 271 24.74 0.24 -7.03
C SER A 271 25.83 -0.43 -6.18
N ARG A 272 26.19 0.19 -5.06
CA ARG A 272 27.35 -0.22 -4.26
C ARG A 272 27.24 -1.66 -3.75
N LEU A 273 26.06 -2.05 -3.26
CA LEU A 273 25.81 -3.40 -2.77
C LEU A 273 25.78 -4.43 -3.90
N ASN A 274 25.13 -4.12 -5.03
CA ASN A 274 25.12 -4.99 -6.19
C ASN A 274 26.56 -5.24 -6.69
N THR A 275 27.34 -4.19 -6.84
CA THR A 275 28.76 -4.29 -7.23
C THR A 275 29.58 -5.09 -6.23
N SER A 276 29.38 -4.89 -4.92
CA SER A 276 30.23 -5.52 -3.89
C SER A 276 29.81 -6.95 -3.53
N LEU A 277 28.52 -7.26 -3.50
CA LEU A 277 28.02 -8.59 -3.12
C LEU A 277 27.86 -9.51 -4.32
N ARG A 278 27.29 -9.02 -5.43
CA ARG A 278 26.99 -9.81 -6.61
C ARG A 278 28.13 -9.82 -7.60
N GLU A 279 28.46 -8.67 -8.19
CA GLU A 279 29.40 -8.61 -9.33
C GLU A 279 30.83 -9.03 -8.95
N LYS A 280 31.36 -8.53 -7.82
CA LYS A 280 32.73 -8.80 -7.39
C LYS A 280 32.91 -10.10 -6.64
N ASN A 281 31.89 -10.57 -5.94
CA ASN A 281 32.04 -11.71 -5.04
C ASN A 281 31.09 -12.89 -5.36
N GLY A 282 30.06 -12.71 -6.18
CA GLY A 282 29.12 -13.79 -6.58
C GLY A 282 28.39 -14.43 -5.40
N LEU A 283 28.14 -13.66 -4.31
CA LEU A 283 27.58 -14.20 -3.08
C LEU A 283 26.04 -14.18 -3.03
N VAL A 284 25.44 -13.28 -3.81
CA VAL A 284 24.00 -13.06 -3.82
C VAL A 284 23.48 -13.01 -5.26
N TYR A 285 22.26 -13.49 -5.47
CA TYR A 285 21.55 -13.30 -6.73
C TYR A 285 20.82 -11.96 -6.75
N THR A 286 20.16 -11.63 -5.64
CA THR A 286 19.41 -10.38 -5.46
C THR A 286 19.93 -9.65 -4.21
N VAL A 287 20.08 -8.35 -4.32
CA VAL A 287 20.36 -7.45 -3.22
C VAL A 287 19.72 -6.09 -3.51
N ASP A 288 18.92 -5.62 -2.57
CA ASP A 288 18.21 -4.35 -2.68
C ASP A 288 18.29 -3.58 -1.37
N SER A 289 18.29 -2.26 -1.45
CA SER A 289 17.97 -1.42 -0.29
C SER A 289 16.62 -0.76 -0.50
N PHE A 290 15.81 -0.75 0.53
CA PHE A 290 14.43 -0.30 0.48
C PHE A 290 14.09 0.63 1.64
N MET A 291 13.06 1.42 1.45
CA MET A 291 12.52 2.29 2.50
C MET A 291 11.01 2.45 2.31
N ALA A 292 10.31 2.54 3.43
CA ALA A 292 8.93 3.00 3.48
C ALA A 292 8.81 4.15 4.49
N SER A 293 7.99 5.14 4.15
CA SER A 293 7.74 6.29 5.02
C SER A 293 6.27 6.36 5.35
N TYR A 294 5.96 6.33 6.64
CA TYR A 294 4.62 6.48 7.20
C TYR A 294 4.43 7.91 7.74
N THR A 295 3.23 8.24 8.17
CA THR A 295 2.89 9.59 8.62
C THR A 295 3.82 10.13 9.72
N ASP A 296 4.21 9.29 10.68
CA ASP A 296 4.98 9.64 11.90
C ASP A 296 6.30 8.88 12.04
N THR A 297 6.58 7.91 11.19
CA THR A 297 7.78 7.06 11.21
C THR A 297 8.11 6.56 9.81
N GLY A 298 9.01 5.59 9.72
CA GLY A 298 9.30 4.84 8.52
C GLY A 298 10.09 3.59 8.85
N LEU A 299 10.49 2.87 7.83
CA LEU A 299 11.48 1.81 7.89
C LEU A 299 12.50 2.00 6.77
N TRP A 300 13.69 1.46 6.99
CA TRP A 300 14.75 1.37 6.01
C TRP A 300 15.47 0.04 6.20
N GLY A 301 15.83 -0.61 5.11
CA GLY A 301 16.52 -1.89 5.18
C GLY A 301 17.30 -2.24 3.94
N ILE A 302 18.14 -3.26 4.08
CA ILE A 302 18.88 -3.93 3.02
C ILE A 302 18.44 -5.39 3.04
N TYR A 303 17.94 -5.87 1.92
CA TYR A 303 17.61 -7.27 1.69
C TYR A 303 18.64 -7.94 0.80
N PHE A 304 18.97 -9.19 1.08
CA PHE A 304 19.72 -10.05 0.15
C PHE A 304 19.37 -11.52 0.35
N GLY A 305 19.42 -12.29 -0.76
CA GLY A 305 19.33 -13.75 -0.76
C GLY A 305 20.71 -14.37 -1.04
N CYS A 306 21.16 -15.29 -0.18
CA CYS A 306 22.46 -15.97 -0.32
C CYS A 306 22.43 -17.41 0.20
N ASP A 307 23.51 -18.16 -0.02
CA ASP A 307 23.72 -19.44 0.67
C ASP A 307 23.91 -19.20 2.18
N GLU A 308 23.42 -20.11 3.01
CA GLU A 308 23.51 -20.01 4.48
C GLU A 308 24.97 -19.80 4.97
N LYS A 309 25.93 -20.55 4.39
CA LYS A 309 27.36 -20.44 4.70
C LYS A 309 27.95 -19.05 4.45
N ASP A 310 27.33 -18.24 3.56
CA ASP A 310 27.83 -16.96 3.12
C ASP A 310 27.19 -15.77 3.88
N ILE A 311 26.18 -15.98 4.74
CA ILE A 311 25.49 -14.94 5.51
C ILE A 311 26.49 -14.03 6.24
N SER A 312 27.43 -14.61 7.01
CA SER A 312 28.41 -13.84 7.77
C SER A 312 29.36 -13.03 6.89
N ARG A 313 29.66 -13.50 5.67
CA ARG A 313 30.48 -12.77 4.71
C ARG A 313 29.71 -11.59 4.09
N CYS A 314 28.46 -11.82 3.71
CA CYS A 314 27.57 -10.78 3.19
C CYS A 314 27.35 -9.68 4.24
N ARG A 315 27.04 -10.02 5.48
CA ARG A 315 26.87 -9.04 6.60
C ARG A 315 28.11 -8.16 6.78
N ARG A 316 29.31 -8.72 6.71
CA ARG A 316 30.57 -7.93 6.80
C ARG A 316 30.76 -6.99 5.61
N ILE A 317 30.38 -7.41 4.40
CA ILE A 317 30.46 -6.55 3.22
C ILE A 317 29.46 -5.40 3.33
N VAL A 318 28.22 -5.68 3.72
CA VAL A 318 27.18 -4.66 3.97
C VAL A 318 27.68 -3.64 4.99
N ALA A 319 28.16 -4.09 6.15
CA ALA A 319 28.68 -3.20 7.20
C ALA A 319 29.85 -2.31 6.69
N ARG A 320 30.73 -2.87 5.85
CA ARG A 320 31.83 -2.10 5.25
C ARG A 320 31.32 -1.04 4.26
N GLU A 321 30.31 -1.37 3.45
CA GLU A 321 29.76 -0.40 2.50
C GLU A 321 28.98 0.71 3.22
N LEU A 322 28.25 0.39 4.29
CA LEU A 322 27.62 1.39 5.16
C LEU A 322 28.65 2.31 5.80
N LYS A 323 29.73 1.75 6.37
CA LYS A 323 30.81 2.55 6.97
C LYS A 323 31.44 3.51 5.95
N ARG A 324 31.67 3.05 4.73
CA ARG A 324 32.21 3.90 3.65
C ARG A 324 31.31 5.06 3.26
N LEU A 325 30.01 4.97 3.50
CA LEU A 325 29.09 6.09 3.26
C LEU A 325 29.17 7.15 4.37
N THR A 326 29.58 6.77 5.57
CA THR A 326 29.68 7.69 6.72
C THR A 326 31.07 8.34 6.80
N ASP A 327 32.11 7.71 6.22
CA ASP A 327 33.51 8.18 6.30
C ASP A 327 33.90 9.10 5.12
N THR A 328 32.96 9.33 4.16
CA THR A 328 33.13 10.21 2.99
C THR A 328 32.19 11.40 3.05
#